data_cc4b6487418cf0c9d0116122035b49de
#
_entry.id   cc4b6487418cf0c9d0116122035b49de
#
_cell.length_a   1.000
_cell.length_b   1.000
_cell.length_c   1.000
_cell.angle_alpha   90.00
_cell.angle_beta   90.00
_cell.angle_gamma   90.00
#
_symmetry.space_group_name_H-M   'P 1'
#
loop_
_entity.id
_entity.type
_entity.pdbx_description
1 polymer ?
#
loop_
_entity_poly.entity_id
_entity_poly.type
_entity_poly.pdbx_seq_one_letter_code
_entity_poly.pdbx_strand_id
1 'polypeptide(L)'
;LIDTIQKIADSIEDGVTVSSRRKADNKEAHGDADAHGHSNNHGGEVARIIKLLIVGGIFFCLALMLPLPFKSRGVRMILYLLSYIIVGGDVLLKAFKNIKRGRIFDENFLMSIATIGAFAVGEYPEAVAVMLFYQVGEMFQGIAVNRSRKSISDLMDIRPDFANLKIGDKIEKVSPEDVKPGDIIIVKPGEKVP
;
A
#
# COMPACT_ATOMS: atom_id res chain seq x y z
N LEU A 1 18.19 0.65 -20.80
CA LEU A 1 16.86 1.26 -20.85
C LEU A 1 16.03 0.87 -19.61
N ILE A 2 15.92 -0.44 -19.31
CA ILE A 2 15.15 -0.92 -18.12
C ILE A 2 15.77 -0.38 -16.84
N ASP A 3 17.09 -0.43 -16.69
CA ASP A 3 17.81 0.09 -15.52
C ASP A 3 17.61 1.60 -15.35
N THR A 4 17.49 2.33 -16.45
CA THR A 4 17.24 3.78 -16.41
C THR A 4 15.80 4.07 -15.95
N ILE A 5 14.84 3.30 -16.46
CA ILE A 5 13.42 3.42 -16.07
C ILE A 5 13.24 2.97 -14.62
N GLN A 6 13.93 1.91 -14.18
CA GLN A 6 13.90 1.46 -12.78
C GLN A 6 14.40 2.55 -11.83
N LYS A 7 15.53 3.22 -12.15
CA LYS A 7 16.04 4.34 -11.35
C LYS A 7 15.07 5.51 -11.27
N ILE A 8 14.35 5.80 -12.34
CA ILE A 8 13.33 6.85 -12.35
C ILE A 8 12.13 6.41 -11.51
N ALA A 9 11.66 5.16 -11.65
CA ALA A 9 10.58 4.63 -10.85
C ALA A 9 10.90 4.64 -9.35
N ASP A 10 12.09 4.19 -8.96
CA ASP A 10 12.56 4.21 -7.55
C ASP A 10 12.69 5.64 -6.99
N SER A 11 12.86 6.65 -7.87
CA SER A 11 12.92 8.05 -7.44
C SER A 11 11.53 8.66 -7.18
N ILE A 12 10.48 8.09 -7.74
CA ILE A 12 9.10 8.58 -7.65
C ILE A 12 8.33 7.83 -6.58
N GLU A 13 8.43 6.51 -6.55
CA GLU A 13 7.70 5.66 -5.61
C GLU A 13 8.55 4.44 -5.21
N ASP A 14 8.72 4.19 -3.90
CA ASP A 14 9.45 3.02 -3.38
C ASP A 14 8.66 1.74 -3.64
N GLY A 15 9.33 0.74 -4.22
CA GLY A 15 8.76 -0.60 -4.37
C GLY A 15 8.15 -0.89 -5.75
N VAL A 16 8.27 0.02 -6.71
CA VAL A 16 7.88 -0.23 -8.10
C VAL A 16 8.97 -1.02 -8.82
N THR A 17 8.64 -2.21 -9.30
CA THR A 17 9.57 -3.04 -10.09
C THR A 17 9.23 -2.94 -11.57
N VAL A 18 10.16 -2.45 -12.38
CA VAL A 18 10.02 -2.38 -13.83
C VAL A 18 10.51 -3.68 -14.44
N SER A 19 9.60 -4.48 -15.01
CA SER A 19 9.93 -5.71 -15.74
C SER A 19 9.57 -5.59 -17.22
N SER A 20 10.42 -6.09 -18.11
CA SER A 20 10.05 -6.20 -19.53
C SER A 20 9.26 -7.49 -19.76
N ARG A 21 8.08 -7.37 -20.34
CA ARG A 21 7.31 -8.52 -20.82
C ARG A 21 7.94 -9.00 -22.13
N ARG A 22 8.97 -9.89 -22.05
CA ARG A 22 9.47 -10.58 -23.25
C ARG A 22 8.44 -11.61 -23.71
N LYS A 23 8.17 -11.68 -25.02
CA LYS A 23 7.49 -12.79 -25.66
C LYS A 23 8.13 -14.10 -25.21
N ALA A 24 7.42 -14.90 -24.44
CA ALA A 24 7.88 -16.24 -24.09
C ALA A 24 7.65 -17.15 -25.29
N ASP A 25 8.74 -17.57 -25.94
CA ASP A 25 8.76 -18.73 -26.81
C ASP A 25 8.44 -19.97 -25.96
N ASN A 26 7.50 -20.75 -26.46
CA ASN A 26 7.10 -22.07 -25.96
C ASN A 26 8.32 -22.98 -25.73
N LYS A 27 8.57 -23.34 -24.46
CA LYS A 27 9.18 -24.64 -24.12
C LYS A 27 8.68 -25.04 -22.73
N GLU A 28 8.00 -26.18 -22.73
CA GLU A 28 7.60 -26.92 -21.56
C GLU A 28 8.80 -27.24 -20.68
N ALA A 29 8.75 -26.84 -19.41
CA ALA A 29 9.53 -27.43 -18.35
C ALA A 29 8.76 -27.27 -17.04
N HIS A 30 8.34 -28.39 -16.48
CA HIS A 30 7.89 -28.48 -15.08
C HIS A 30 9.00 -27.96 -14.16
N GLY A 31 8.67 -27.01 -13.32
CA GLY A 31 9.55 -26.51 -12.28
C GLY A 31 8.75 -25.52 -11.44
N ASP A 32 8.62 -25.84 -10.14
CA ASP A 32 8.00 -25.04 -9.12
C ASP A 32 8.44 -23.56 -9.26
N ALA A 33 7.53 -22.72 -9.68
CA ALA A 33 7.73 -21.29 -9.70
C ALA A 33 6.85 -20.69 -8.61
N ASP A 34 7.50 -20.28 -7.52
CA ASP A 34 6.94 -19.38 -6.54
C ASP A 34 6.33 -18.17 -7.25
N ALA A 35 5.03 -18.23 -7.45
CA ALA A 35 4.25 -17.10 -7.91
C ALA A 35 4.25 -16.06 -6.78
N HIS A 36 5.17 -15.12 -6.84
CA HIS A 36 5.10 -13.90 -6.06
C HIS A 36 3.87 -13.09 -6.50
N GLY A 37 2.71 -13.51 -6.00
CA GLY A 37 1.47 -12.76 -6.08
C GLY A 37 1.56 -11.52 -5.23
N HIS A 38 1.89 -10.38 -5.81
CA HIS A 38 1.85 -9.06 -5.19
C HIS A 38 0.41 -8.54 -4.95
N SER A 39 -0.60 -9.41 -4.85
CA SER A 39 -1.99 -8.93 -4.74
C SER A 39 -2.61 -9.00 -3.34
N ASN A 40 -1.93 -9.52 -2.30
CA ASN A 40 -2.58 -9.74 -1.00
C ASN A 40 -1.97 -9.03 0.21
N ASN A 41 -0.99 -8.14 0.04
CA ASN A 41 -0.33 -7.50 1.19
C ASN A 41 -1.05 -6.24 1.72
N HIS A 42 -1.91 -5.60 0.93
CA HIS A 42 -2.56 -4.35 1.36
C HIS A 42 -3.63 -4.56 2.44
N GLY A 43 -4.31 -5.69 2.47
CA GLY A 43 -5.23 -6.05 3.56
C GLY A 43 -4.52 -6.24 4.90
N GLY A 44 -3.31 -6.78 4.88
CA GLY A 44 -2.46 -6.97 6.06
C GLY A 44 -1.93 -5.64 6.62
N GLU A 45 -1.61 -4.69 5.77
CA GLU A 45 -1.10 -3.39 6.17
C GLU A 45 -2.18 -2.53 6.85
N VAL A 46 -3.38 -2.47 6.28
CA VAL A 46 -4.53 -1.81 6.92
C VAL A 46 -4.88 -2.46 8.26
N ALA A 47 -4.91 -3.80 8.32
CA ALA A 47 -5.17 -4.52 9.56
C ALA A 47 -4.09 -4.25 10.63
N ARG A 48 -2.82 -4.08 10.25
CA ARG A 48 -1.72 -3.69 11.14
C ARG A 48 -1.94 -2.29 11.69
N ILE A 49 -2.26 -1.32 10.84
CA ILE A 49 -2.54 0.07 11.25
C ILE A 49 -3.71 0.12 12.23
N ILE A 50 -4.79 -0.61 11.95
CA ILE A 50 -5.96 -0.69 12.84
C ILE A 50 -5.56 -1.25 14.21
N LYS A 51 -4.75 -2.32 14.26
CA LYS A 51 -4.26 -2.87 15.54
C LYS A 51 -3.43 -1.87 16.32
N LEU A 52 -2.52 -1.13 15.67
CA LEU A 52 -1.70 -0.10 16.30
C LEU A 52 -2.56 1.06 16.83
N LEU A 53 -3.57 1.48 16.06
CA LEU A 53 -4.53 2.52 16.49
C LEU A 53 -5.34 2.08 17.69
N ILE A 54 -5.83 0.83 17.74
CA ILE A 54 -6.59 0.31 18.87
C ILE A 54 -5.70 0.27 20.12
N VAL A 55 -4.51 -0.33 20.01
CA VAL A 55 -3.59 -0.46 21.15
C VAL A 55 -3.15 0.93 21.65
N GLY A 56 -2.70 1.80 20.75
CA GLY A 56 -2.31 3.17 21.12
C GLY A 56 -3.46 3.99 21.69
N GLY A 57 -4.67 3.87 21.13
CA GLY A 57 -5.88 4.49 21.63
C GLY A 57 -6.25 4.03 23.05
N ILE A 58 -6.08 2.73 23.36
CA ILE A 58 -6.29 2.20 24.71
C ILE A 58 -5.31 2.84 25.70
N PHE A 59 -4.01 2.92 25.37
CA PHE A 59 -3.02 3.59 26.22
C PHE A 59 -3.32 5.08 26.40
N PHE A 60 -3.77 5.75 25.34
CA PHE A 60 -4.18 7.14 25.38
C PHE A 60 -5.38 7.35 26.30
N CYS A 61 -6.45 6.57 26.13
CA CYS A 61 -7.64 6.64 26.99
C CYS A 61 -7.31 6.29 28.44
N LEU A 62 -6.43 5.31 28.66
CA LEU A 62 -5.97 4.96 30.01
C LEU A 62 -5.23 6.13 30.66
N ALA A 63 -4.35 6.81 29.91
CA ALA A 63 -3.64 8.00 30.40
C ALA A 63 -4.58 9.18 30.73
N LEU A 64 -5.68 9.33 29.98
CA LEU A 64 -6.71 10.35 30.22
C LEU A 64 -7.60 10.00 31.41
N MET A 65 -8.05 8.73 31.51
CA MET A 65 -9.06 8.30 32.50
C MET A 65 -8.49 8.03 33.89
N LEU A 66 -7.17 7.75 33.99
CA LEU A 66 -6.58 7.47 35.29
C LEU A 66 -6.54 8.74 36.17
N PRO A 67 -7.32 8.82 37.27
CA PRO A 67 -7.23 9.89 38.22
C PRO A 67 -5.99 9.70 39.12
N LEU A 68 -4.79 9.88 38.52
CA LEU A 68 -3.55 9.69 39.26
C LEU A 68 -3.28 10.94 40.12
N PRO A 69 -3.00 10.79 41.44
CA PRO A 69 -2.64 11.88 42.29
C PRO A 69 -1.39 12.60 41.77
N PHE A 70 -1.23 13.85 42.13
CA PHE A 70 -0.19 14.78 41.65
C PHE A 70 1.25 14.21 41.61
N LYS A 71 1.52 13.20 42.42
CA LYS A 71 2.82 12.49 42.52
C LYS A 71 3.14 11.59 41.33
N SER A 72 2.18 11.28 40.44
CA SER A 72 2.32 10.34 39.33
C SER A 72 2.41 11.01 37.95
N ARG A 73 2.80 12.30 37.89
CA ARG A 73 2.98 13.01 36.60
C ARG A 73 3.92 12.25 35.66
N GLY A 74 4.96 11.57 36.20
CA GLY A 74 5.87 10.73 35.40
C GLY A 74 5.21 9.51 34.78
N VAL A 75 4.31 8.84 35.51
CA VAL A 75 3.59 7.67 34.99
C VAL A 75 2.67 8.06 33.84
N ARG A 76 1.96 9.18 33.97
CA ARG A 76 1.10 9.69 32.90
C ARG A 76 1.92 10.06 31.66
N MET A 77 3.04 10.75 31.84
CA MET A 77 3.97 11.05 30.73
C MET A 77 4.46 9.79 30.02
N ILE A 78 4.82 8.75 30.77
CA ILE A 78 5.26 7.46 30.20
C ILE A 78 4.12 6.81 29.40
N LEU A 79 2.88 6.84 29.90
CA LEU A 79 1.73 6.29 29.16
C LEU A 79 1.48 7.02 27.84
N TYR A 80 1.54 8.36 27.83
CA TYR A 80 1.44 9.14 26.60
C TYR A 80 2.61 8.85 25.64
N LEU A 81 3.82 8.75 26.16
CA LEU A 81 5.00 8.42 25.38
C LEU A 81 4.89 7.03 24.74
N LEU A 82 4.43 6.02 25.49
CA LEU A 82 4.18 4.69 24.95
C LEU A 82 3.13 4.70 23.86
N SER A 83 1.99 5.37 24.10
CA SER A 83 0.95 5.53 23.09
C SER A 83 1.51 6.21 21.83
N TYR A 84 2.27 7.28 21.99
CA TYR A 84 2.90 8.02 20.89
C TYR A 84 3.85 7.16 20.07
N ILE A 85 4.71 6.37 20.73
CA ILE A 85 5.66 5.48 20.03
C ILE A 85 4.92 4.38 19.27
N ILE A 86 3.87 3.79 19.87
CA ILE A 86 3.09 2.73 19.23
C ILE A 86 2.38 3.26 17.98
N VAL A 87 1.75 4.42 18.07
CA VAL A 87 0.96 4.99 16.96
C VAL A 87 1.85 5.70 15.95
N GLY A 88 2.81 6.50 16.42
CA GLY A 88 3.63 7.39 15.59
C GLY A 88 4.96 6.81 15.14
N GLY A 89 5.34 5.62 15.63
CA GLY A 89 6.66 5.04 15.33
C GLY A 89 6.94 4.89 13.85
N ASP A 90 5.97 4.43 13.08
CA ASP A 90 6.09 4.29 11.62
C ASP A 90 6.26 5.67 10.93
N VAL A 91 5.55 6.69 11.40
CA VAL A 91 5.64 8.07 10.88
C VAL A 91 7.01 8.67 11.14
N LEU A 92 7.50 8.52 12.38
CA LEU A 92 8.84 8.98 12.78
C LEU A 92 9.94 8.30 11.98
N LEU A 93 9.84 6.99 11.77
CA LEU A 93 10.80 6.23 10.97
C LEU A 93 10.78 6.65 9.49
N LYS A 94 9.57 6.87 8.91
CA LYS A 94 9.42 7.39 7.56
C LYS A 94 10.02 8.79 7.44
N ALA A 95 9.71 9.69 8.36
CA ALA A 95 10.28 11.04 8.41
C ALA A 95 11.82 11.02 8.44
N PHE A 96 12.39 10.20 9.33
CA PHE A 96 13.85 10.06 9.43
C PHE A 96 14.49 9.50 8.15
N LYS A 97 13.86 8.49 7.53
CA LYS A 97 14.31 7.90 6.27
C LYS A 97 14.24 8.90 5.12
N ASN A 98 13.18 9.71 5.06
CA ASN A 98 12.97 10.72 4.03
C ASN A 98 13.96 11.88 4.15
N ILE A 99 14.30 12.30 5.38
CA ILE A 99 15.38 13.27 5.63
C ILE A 99 16.72 12.76 5.06
N LYS A 100 17.07 11.48 5.34
CA LYS A 100 18.31 10.89 4.80
C LYS A 100 18.35 10.82 3.27
N ARG A 101 17.16 10.78 2.62
CA ARG A 101 17.01 10.78 1.16
C ARG A 101 16.93 12.19 0.56
N GLY A 102 17.06 13.25 1.37
CA GLY A 102 16.97 14.64 0.93
C GLY A 102 15.55 15.17 0.75
N ARG A 103 14.52 14.41 1.13
CA ARG A 103 13.12 14.85 1.11
C ARG A 103 12.74 15.40 2.49
N ILE A 104 13.09 16.67 2.74
CA ILE A 104 12.97 17.27 4.07
C ILE A 104 11.56 17.77 4.37
N PHE A 105 10.77 18.15 3.35
CA PHE A 105 9.46 18.77 3.54
C PHE A 105 8.31 17.85 3.11
N ASP A 106 8.27 16.62 3.63
CA ASP A 106 7.12 15.75 3.47
C ASP A 106 6.17 15.83 4.69
N GLU A 107 4.97 15.29 4.55
CA GLU A 107 3.94 15.30 5.58
C GLU A 107 4.38 14.59 6.86
N ASN A 108 5.10 13.46 6.74
CA ASN A 108 5.60 12.70 7.89
C ASN A 108 6.60 13.52 8.70
N PHE A 109 7.44 14.31 8.04
CA PHE A 109 8.40 15.20 8.69
C PHE A 109 7.68 16.33 9.43
N LEU A 110 6.70 17.00 8.79
CA LEU A 110 5.93 18.07 9.44
C LEU A 110 5.18 17.55 10.66
N MET A 111 4.50 16.39 10.55
CA MET A 111 3.77 15.78 11.66
C MET A 111 4.72 15.39 12.79
N SER A 112 5.90 14.83 12.46
CA SER A 112 6.90 14.47 13.46
C SER A 112 7.41 15.68 14.23
N ILE A 113 7.75 16.78 13.55
CA ILE A 113 8.21 18.01 14.20
C ILE A 113 7.12 18.63 15.07
N ALA A 114 5.90 18.73 14.55
CA ALA A 114 4.77 19.31 15.30
C ALA A 114 4.49 18.55 16.59
N THR A 115 4.44 17.20 16.51
CA THR A 115 4.13 16.37 17.67
C THR A 115 5.29 16.27 18.67
N ILE A 116 6.54 16.22 18.21
CA ILE A 116 7.73 16.33 19.09
C ILE A 116 7.76 17.69 19.78
N GLY A 117 7.45 18.77 19.05
CA GLY A 117 7.33 20.11 19.62
C GLY A 117 6.27 20.18 20.71
N ALA A 118 5.10 19.59 20.51
CA ALA A 118 4.05 19.52 21.53
C ALA A 118 4.51 18.74 22.77
N PHE A 119 5.25 17.64 22.61
CA PHE A 119 5.89 16.94 23.74
C PHE A 119 6.88 17.83 24.49
N ALA A 120 7.70 18.61 23.77
CA ALA A 120 8.71 19.50 24.38
C ALA A 120 8.08 20.64 25.20
N VAL A 121 6.90 21.11 24.78
CA VAL A 121 6.13 22.15 25.52
C VAL A 121 5.35 21.55 26.70
N GLY A 122 5.19 20.21 26.74
CA GLY A 122 4.49 19.51 27.80
C GLY A 122 3.02 19.16 27.48
N GLU A 123 2.57 19.43 26.27
CA GLU A 123 1.22 19.14 25.77
C GLU A 123 1.14 17.70 25.24
N TYR A 124 1.37 16.73 26.14
CA TYR A 124 1.41 15.30 25.83
C TYR A 124 0.12 14.74 25.21
N PRO A 125 -1.08 15.08 25.78
CA PRO A 125 -2.34 14.58 25.23
C PRO A 125 -2.58 15.02 23.79
N GLU A 126 -2.25 16.29 23.50
CA GLU A 126 -2.44 16.89 22.17
C GLU A 126 -1.49 16.24 21.14
N ALA A 127 -0.23 16.04 21.50
CA ALA A 127 0.73 15.37 20.63
C ALA A 127 0.26 13.97 20.22
N VAL A 128 -0.26 13.18 21.18
CA VAL A 128 -0.77 11.83 20.92
C VAL A 128 -2.07 11.88 20.12
N ALA A 129 -2.98 12.79 20.46
CA ALA A 129 -4.24 12.95 19.75
C ALA A 129 -4.01 13.31 18.27
N VAL A 130 -3.13 14.28 17.99
CA VAL A 130 -2.76 14.66 16.61
C VAL A 130 -2.21 13.47 15.85
N MET A 131 -1.33 12.69 16.45
CA MET A 131 -0.75 11.50 15.79
C MET A 131 -1.80 10.42 15.54
N LEU A 132 -2.74 10.20 16.46
CA LEU A 132 -3.88 9.30 16.29
C LEU A 132 -4.75 9.72 15.09
N PHE A 133 -5.13 11.00 15.02
CA PHE A 133 -5.94 11.53 13.92
C PHE A 133 -5.20 11.43 12.58
N TYR A 134 -3.91 11.73 12.57
CA TYR A 134 -3.09 11.57 11.38
C TYR A 134 -3.10 10.12 10.86
N GLN A 135 -2.88 9.15 11.73
CA GLN A 135 -2.90 7.73 11.36
C GLN A 135 -4.28 7.25 10.89
N VAL A 136 -5.36 7.78 11.46
CA VAL A 136 -6.72 7.53 10.97
C VAL A 136 -6.88 8.08 9.54
N GLY A 137 -6.38 9.29 9.28
CA GLY A 137 -6.37 9.88 7.94
C GLY A 137 -5.60 9.03 6.92
N GLU A 138 -4.39 8.60 7.26
CA GLU A 138 -3.57 7.70 6.45
C GLU A 138 -4.28 6.37 6.13
N MET A 139 -4.95 5.80 7.14
CA MET A 139 -5.75 4.59 6.95
C MET A 139 -6.87 4.80 5.92
N PHE A 140 -7.64 5.89 6.03
CA PHE A 140 -8.71 6.21 5.07
C PHE A 140 -8.16 6.48 3.66
N GLN A 141 -7.06 7.21 3.56
CA GLN A 141 -6.38 7.46 2.29
C GLN A 141 -5.94 6.15 1.64
N GLY A 142 -5.32 5.25 2.40
CA GLY A 142 -4.92 3.93 1.93
C GLY A 142 -6.10 3.08 1.43
N ILE A 143 -7.22 3.07 2.15
CA ILE A 143 -8.45 2.37 1.73
C ILE A 143 -9.00 2.97 0.43
N ALA A 144 -9.08 4.30 0.32
CA ALA A 144 -9.61 5.00 -0.85
C ALA A 144 -8.76 4.71 -2.11
N VAL A 145 -7.43 4.81 -1.99
CA VAL A 145 -6.50 4.52 -3.09
C VAL A 145 -6.61 3.06 -3.53
N ASN A 146 -6.65 2.11 -2.58
CA ASN A 146 -6.76 0.69 -2.91
C ASN A 146 -8.07 0.36 -3.61
N ARG A 147 -9.18 0.97 -3.20
CA ARG A 147 -10.48 0.80 -3.85
C ARG A 147 -10.46 1.31 -5.29
N SER A 148 -9.84 2.46 -5.53
CA SER A 148 -9.69 3.02 -6.87
C SER A 148 -8.82 2.13 -7.76
N ARG A 149 -7.69 1.65 -7.26
CA ARG A 149 -6.80 0.74 -8.00
C ARG A 149 -7.50 -0.57 -8.37
N LYS A 150 -8.29 -1.15 -7.45
CA LYS A 150 -9.07 -2.36 -7.71
C LYS A 150 -10.10 -2.14 -8.82
N SER A 151 -10.82 -1.02 -8.80
CA SER A 151 -11.80 -0.70 -9.85
C SER A 151 -11.15 -0.59 -11.24
N ILE A 152 -9.95 -0.01 -11.33
CA ILE A 152 -9.18 0.09 -12.57
C ILE A 152 -8.72 -1.32 -13.01
N SER A 153 -8.23 -2.14 -12.10
CA SER A 153 -7.81 -3.51 -12.39
C SER A 153 -8.98 -4.36 -12.89
N ASP A 154 -10.14 -4.25 -12.24
CA ASP A 154 -11.36 -4.96 -12.65
C ASP A 154 -11.82 -4.56 -14.06
N LEU A 155 -11.64 -3.28 -14.45
CA LEU A 155 -11.91 -2.80 -15.81
C LEU A 155 -10.89 -3.32 -16.83
N MET A 156 -9.62 -3.47 -16.46
CA MET A 156 -8.59 -4.03 -17.33
C MET A 156 -8.76 -5.55 -17.52
N ASP A 157 -9.35 -6.24 -16.55
CA ASP A 157 -9.63 -7.69 -16.59
C ASP A 157 -10.83 -8.06 -17.50
N ILE A 158 -11.50 -7.05 -18.10
CA ILE A 158 -12.53 -7.29 -19.11
C ILE A 158 -11.94 -7.86 -20.41
N ARG A 159 -10.65 -7.57 -20.69
CA ARG A 159 -9.98 -8.09 -21.88
C ARG A 159 -9.73 -9.59 -21.74
N PRO A 160 -10.12 -10.41 -22.75
CA PRO A 160 -9.85 -11.85 -22.72
C PRO A 160 -8.35 -12.14 -22.90
N ASP A 161 -7.89 -13.21 -22.24
CA ASP A 161 -6.48 -13.65 -22.34
C ASP A 161 -6.16 -14.30 -23.69
N PHE A 162 -7.17 -14.77 -24.41
CA PHE A 162 -7.03 -15.46 -25.70
C PHE A 162 -8.27 -15.25 -26.58
N ALA A 163 -8.10 -15.48 -27.88
CA ALA A 163 -9.16 -15.57 -28.86
C ALA A 163 -9.12 -16.96 -29.51
N ASN A 164 -10.28 -17.57 -29.76
CA ASN A 164 -10.38 -18.80 -30.53
C ASN A 164 -10.58 -18.44 -32.00
N LEU A 165 -9.49 -18.42 -32.78
CA LEU A 165 -9.50 -18.10 -34.19
C LEU A 165 -9.89 -19.36 -35.00
N LYS A 166 -10.86 -19.22 -35.93
CA LYS A 166 -11.24 -20.28 -36.86
C LYS A 166 -10.40 -20.19 -38.12
N ILE A 167 -9.52 -21.18 -38.35
CA ILE A 167 -8.70 -21.33 -39.56
C ILE A 167 -9.18 -22.57 -40.30
N GLY A 168 -10.04 -22.40 -41.32
CA GLY A 168 -10.69 -23.52 -41.99
C GLY A 168 -11.60 -24.29 -41.04
N ASP A 169 -11.34 -25.59 -40.83
CA ASP A 169 -12.09 -26.44 -39.89
C ASP A 169 -11.41 -26.59 -38.52
N LYS A 170 -10.29 -25.90 -38.29
CA LYS A 170 -9.57 -25.95 -37.02
C LYS A 170 -9.81 -24.66 -36.19
N ILE A 171 -9.81 -24.81 -34.86
CA ILE A 171 -9.89 -23.71 -33.93
C ILE A 171 -8.53 -23.63 -33.24
N GLU A 172 -7.88 -22.48 -33.35
CA GLU A 172 -6.59 -22.22 -32.72
C GLU A 172 -6.73 -21.09 -31.67
N LYS A 173 -6.08 -21.28 -30.50
CA LYS A 173 -6.01 -20.25 -29.46
C LYS A 173 -4.87 -19.31 -29.81
N VAL A 174 -5.22 -18.04 -30.04
CA VAL A 174 -4.27 -16.98 -30.39
C VAL A 174 -4.38 -15.82 -29.38
N SER A 175 -3.37 -14.97 -29.34
CA SER A 175 -3.48 -13.71 -28.59
C SER A 175 -4.57 -12.81 -29.23
N PRO A 176 -5.38 -12.11 -28.46
CA PRO A 176 -6.34 -11.14 -28.99
C PRO A 176 -5.71 -10.09 -29.91
N GLU A 177 -4.42 -9.81 -29.71
CA GLU A 177 -3.65 -8.86 -30.52
C GLU A 177 -3.29 -9.38 -31.91
N ASP A 178 -3.33 -10.70 -32.10
CA ASP A 178 -3.02 -11.35 -33.37
C ASP A 178 -4.25 -11.47 -34.29
N VAL A 179 -5.46 -11.21 -33.75
CA VAL A 179 -6.73 -11.23 -34.51
C VAL A 179 -6.85 -9.97 -35.37
N LYS A 180 -7.14 -10.16 -36.66
CA LYS A 180 -7.25 -9.07 -37.64
C LYS A 180 -8.70 -8.82 -38.04
N PRO A 181 -9.05 -7.61 -38.49
CA PRO A 181 -10.36 -7.34 -39.08
C PRO A 181 -10.64 -8.27 -40.24
N GLY A 182 -11.74 -9.02 -40.20
CA GLY A 182 -12.14 -10.02 -41.17
C GLY A 182 -11.93 -11.47 -40.71
N ASP A 183 -11.19 -11.70 -39.63
CA ASP A 183 -11.04 -13.04 -39.05
C ASP A 183 -12.33 -13.50 -38.36
N ILE A 184 -12.57 -14.82 -38.41
CA ILE A 184 -13.71 -15.45 -37.75
C ILE A 184 -13.26 -16.00 -36.39
N ILE A 185 -13.85 -15.50 -35.34
CA ILE A 185 -13.61 -15.97 -33.97
C ILE A 185 -14.80 -16.76 -33.43
N ILE A 186 -14.52 -17.75 -32.62
CA ILE A 186 -15.56 -18.55 -31.95
C ILE A 186 -15.57 -18.19 -30.46
N VAL A 187 -16.68 -17.67 -29.99
CA VAL A 187 -16.89 -17.32 -28.58
C VAL A 187 -17.90 -18.31 -27.99
N LYS A 188 -17.49 -19.04 -26.96
CA LYS A 188 -18.37 -19.98 -26.25
C LYS A 188 -19.14 -19.27 -25.15
N PRO A 189 -20.30 -19.82 -24.71
CA PRO A 189 -21.03 -19.27 -23.56
C PRO A 189 -20.12 -19.15 -22.33
N GLY A 190 -20.04 -17.92 -21.77
CA GLY A 190 -19.18 -17.59 -20.63
C GLY A 190 -17.76 -17.11 -20.99
N GLU A 191 -17.37 -17.15 -22.27
CA GLU A 191 -16.11 -16.56 -22.73
C GLU A 191 -16.28 -15.06 -23.01
N LYS A 192 -15.21 -14.30 -22.78
CA LYS A 192 -15.14 -12.86 -23.11
C LYS A 192 -14.89 -12.68 -24.62
N VAL A 193 -15.50 -11.68 -25.21
CA VAL A 193 -15.24 -11.30 -26.61
C VAL A 193 -13.93 -10.52 -26.69
N PRO A 194 -12.97 -10.94 -27.55
CA PRO A 194 -11.69 -10.26 -27.73
C PRO A 194 -11.81 -8.93 -28.46
#